data_515c301c314a1b7e3ae6c0eaf7122c1c
#
_entry.id   515c301c314a1b7e3ae6c0eaf7122c1c
#
_cell.length_a   1.000
_cell.length_b   1.000
_cell.length_c   1.000
_cell.angle_alpha   90.00
_cell.angle_beta   90.00
_cell.angle_gamma   90.00
#
_symmetry.space_group_name_H-M   'P 1'
#
loop_
_entity.id
_entity.type
_entity.pdbx_description
1 polymer ?
#
loop_
_entity_poly.entity_id
_entity_poly.type
_entity_poly.pdbx_seq_one_letter_code
_entity_poly.pdbx_strand_id
1 'polypeptide(L)'
;MLRRRSKRRYLSIIHAGESIASLNAITKRFCELFGTIAAEKAAIRLVRQGTNESIIKCRLDELEKVLVAITLIDPPVVTIAMSGSIRQLRRRRQQYSDLKTRVI
;
A
#
# COMPACT_ATOMS: atom_id res chain seq x y z
N MET A 1 -23.20 9.27 -20.78
CA MET A 1 -22.95 9.10 -19.34
C MET A 1 -21.47 9.01 -19.05
N LEU A 2 -20.95 9.98 -18.35
CA LEU A 2 -19.53 9.99 -18.03
C LEU A 2 -19.24 9.05 -16.88
N ARG A 3 -18.46 8.01 -17.14
CA ARG A 3 -17.96 7.15 -16.06
C ARG A 3 -16.84 7.88 -15.34
N ARG A 4 -17.03 8.14 -14.07
CA ARG A 4 -15.94 8.60 -13.25
C ARG A 4 -14.95 7.46 -13.07
N ARG A 5 -13.71 7.68 -13.51
CA ARG A 5 -12.64 6.75 -13.18
C ARG A 5 -12.38 6.80 -11.69
N SER A 6 -12.39 5.64 -11.05
CA SER A 6 -11.98 5.54 -9.66
C SER A 6 -10.53 6.00 -9.55
N LYS A 7 -10.29 6.96 -8.68
CA LYS A 7 -8.92 7.38 -8.39
C LYS A 7 -8.23 6.28 -7.59
N ARG A 8 -6.99 6.03 -7.92
CA ARG A 8 -6.15 5.04 -7.27
C ARG A 8 -5.03 5.70 -6.49
N ARG A 9 -4.55 5.01 -5.47
CA ARG A 9 -3.35 5.41 -4.74
C ARG A 9 -2.37 4.27 -4.74
N TYR A 10 -1.11 4.63 -4.92
CA TYR A 10 0.01 3.71 -4.89
C TYR A 10 0.76 3.91 -3.58
N LEU A 11 1.10 2.81 -2.94
CA LEU A 11 1.81 2.83 -1.66
C LEU A 11 3.10 2.04 -1.79
N SER A 12 4.22 2.65 -1.39
CA SER A 12 5.47 1.94 -1.23
C SER A 12 5.53 1.44 0.21
N ILE A 13 5.67 0.13 0.37
CA ILE A 13 5.69 -0.50 1.68
C ILE A 13 6.98 -1.26 1.91
N ILE A 14 7.44 -1.27 3.15
CA ILE A 14 8.55 -2.09 3.60
C ILE A 14 7.97 -3.25 4.42
N HIS A 15 8.43 -4.45 4.12
CA HIS A 15 7.95 -5.66 4.77
C HIS A 15 9.09 -6.65 4.99
N ALA A 16 8.92 -7.53 5.97
CA ALA A 16 9.77 -8.70 6.15
C ALA A 16 9.13 -9.87 5.40
N GLY A 17 9.92 -10.64 4.66
CA GLY A 17 9.41 -11.80 3.94
C GLY A 17 8.88 -11.46 2.54
N GLU A 18 8.06 -12.33 2.00
CA GLU A 18 7.62 -12.24 0.63
C GLU A 18 6.53 -11.19 0.41
N SER A 19 6.57 -10.53 -0.75
CA SER A 19 5.59 -9.52 -1.15
C SER A 19 4.17 -10.07 -1.16
N ILE A 20 3.99 -11.28 -1.71
CA ILE A 20 2.67 -11.90 -1.82
C ILE A 20 2.11 -12.22 -0.43
N ALA A 21 2.95 -12.72 0.47
CA ALA A 21 2.53 -13.01 1.84
C ALA A 21 2.09 -11.75 2.56
N SER A 22 2.82 -10.65 2.38
CA SER A 22 2.49 -9.35 2.96
C SER A 22 1.18 -8.81 2.40
N LEU A 23 0.98 -8.91 1.09
CA LEU A 23 -0.27 -8.50 0.44
C LEU A 23 -1.46 -9.29 0.98
N ASN A 24 -1.30 -10.61 1.11
CA ASN A 24 -2.36 -11.47 1.63
C ASN A 24 -2.69 -11.14 3.08
N ALA A 25 -1.69 -10.83 3.90
CA ALA A 25 -1.88 -10.42 5.28
C ALA A 25 -2.68 -9.11 5.36
N ILE A 26 -2.34 -8.13 4.53
CA ILE A 26 -3.06 -6.86 4.46
C ILE A 26 -4.52 -7.08 4.04
N THR A 27 -4.73 -7.85 2.98
CA THR A 27 -6.08 -8.12 2.45
C THR A 27 -6.93 -8.87 3.49
N LYS A 28 -6.35 -9.86 4.14
CA LYS A 28 -7.03 -10.62 5.18
C LYS A 28 -7.45 -9.72 6.35
N ARG A 29 -6.53 -8.91 6.83
CA ARG A 29 -6.83 -7.99 7.94
C ARG A 29 -7.89 -6.96 7.54
N PHE A 30 -7.80 -6.42 6.33
CA PHE A 30 -8.81 -5.51 5.81
C PHE A 30 -10.19 -6.16 5.81
N CYS A 31 -10.27 -7.39 5.32
CA CYS A 31 -11.53 -8.13 5.27
C CYS A 31 -12.08 -8.39 6.68
N GLU A 32 -11.22 -8.74 7.63
CA GLU A 32 -11.61 -8.96 9.03
C GLU A 32 -12.18 -7.69 9.67
N LEU A 33 -11.59 -6.53 9.36
CA LEU A 33 -11.99 -5.25 9.96
C LEU A 33 -13.22 -4.63 9.29
N PHE A 34 -13.32 -4.72 7.97
CA PHE A 34 -14.28 -3.96 7.19
C PHE A 34 -15.23 -4.80 6.33
N GLY A 35 -14.99 -6.10 6.25
CA GLY A 35 -15.84 -7.03 5.52
C GLY A 35 -15.44 -7.24 4.06
N THR A 36 -16.03 -8.26 3.46
CA THR A 36 -15.70 -8.71 2.10
C THR A 36 -16.08 -7.68 1.04
N ILE A 37 -17.23 -7.03 1.19
CA ILE A 37 -17.67 -6.03 0.22
C ILE A 37 -16.70 -4.84 0.17
N ALA A 38 -16.29 -4.35 1.34
CA ALA A 38 -15.31 -3.27 1.43
C ALA A 38 -13.96 -3.71 0.84
N ALA A 39 -13.56 -4.95 1.07
CA ALA A 39 -12.31 -5.49 0.52
C ALA A 39 -12.33 -5.51 -1.02
N GLU A 40 -13.44 -5.89 -1.62
CA GLU A 40 -13.59 -5.85 -3.07
C GLU A 40 -13.53 -4.41 -3.60
N LYS A 41 -14.18 -3.48 -2.92
CA LYS A 41 -14.16 -2.07 -3.29
C LYS A 41 -12.78 -1.47 -3.20
N ALA A 42 -12.00 -1.86 -2.19
CA ALA A 42 -10.65 -1.35 -2.00
C ALA A 42 -9.72 -1.78 -3.14
N ALA A 43 -9.97 -2.94 -3.72
CA ALA A 43 -9.21 -3.49 -4.85
C ALA A 43 -7.69 -3.41 -4.61
N ILE A 44 -7.25 -3.92 -3.47
CA ILE A 44 -5.83 -3.93 -3.10
C ILE A 44 -5.09 -4.90 -4.02
N ARG A 45 -4.07 -4.41 -4.72
CA ARG A 45 -3.31 -5.21 -5.69
C ARG A 45 -1.82 -4.95 -5.56
N LEU A 46 -1.03 -5.97 -5.82
CA LEU A 46 0.42 -5.84 -5.91
C LEU A 46 0.80 -5.32 -7.29
N VAL A 47 1.56 -4.22 -7.32
CA VAL A 47 2.02 -3.59 -8.56
C VAL A 47 3.46 -3.97 -8.87
N ARG A 48 4.31 -3.99 -7.85
CA ARG A 48 5.72 -4.35 -8.02
C ARG A 48 6.19 -5.13 -6.80
N GLN A 49 6.86 -6.26 -7.08
CA GLN A 49 7.51 -7.08 -6.06
C GLN A 49 8.95 -6.63 -5.84
N GLY A 50 9.37 -6.64 -4.59
CA GLY A 50 10.76 -6.44 -4.21
C GLY A 50 11.11 -7.34 -3.03
N THR A 51 12.37 -7.38 -2.65
CA THR A 51 12.85 -8.26 -1.59
C THR A 51 12.28 -7.86 -0.22
N ASN A 52 12.42 -6.60 0.15
CA ASN A 52 11.90 -6.07 1.42
C ASN A 52 11.00 -4.86 1.21
N GLU A 53 10.73 -4.53 -0.04
CA GLU A 53 9.95 -3.36 -0.42
C GLU A 53 9.09 -3.70 -1.62
N SER A 54 7.86 -3.26 -1.59
CA SER A 54 6.90 -3.52 -2.66
C SER A 54 6.03 -2.31 -2.89
N ILE A 55 5.40 -2.26 -4.06
CA ILE A 55 4.40 -1.24 -4.38
C ILE A 55 3.07 -1.93 -4.51
N ILE A 56 2.10 -1.45 -3.74
CA ILE A 56 0.71 -1.89 -3.85
C ILE A 56 -0.16 -0.72 -4.29
N LYS A 57 -1.33 -1.01 -4.82
CA LYS A 57 -2.31 0.00 -5.16
C LYS A 57 -3.65 -0.33 -4.52
N CYS A 58 -4.44 0.71 -4.27
CA CYS A 58 -5.81 0.58 -3.79
C CYS A 58 -6.63 1.75 -4.32
N ARG A 59 -7.94 1.70 -4.12
CA ARG A 59 -8.81 2.82 -4.48
C ARG A 59 -8.69 3.92 -3.44
N LEU A 60 -8.66 5.16 -3.91
CA LEU A 60 -8.56 6.33 -3.03
C LEU A 60 -9.66 6.35 -1.97
N ASP A 61 -10.87 5.99 -2.35
CA ASP A 61 -12.03 6.04 -1.44
C ASP A 61 -11.85 5.13 -0.21
N GLU A 62 -11.00 4.09 -0.33
CA GLU A 62 -10.77 3.13 0.73
C GLU A 62 -9.38 3.25 1.36
N LEU A 63 -8.64 4.29 0.99
CA LEU A 63 -7.23 4.45 1.42
C LEU A 63 -7.06 4.45 2.94
N GLU A 64 -7.90 5.20 3.65
CA GLU A 64 -7.79 5.29 5.11
C GLU A 64 -7.95 3.93 5.77
N LYS A 65 -8.90 3.13 5.28
CA LYS A 65 -9.13 1.77 5.78
C LYS A 65 -7.94 0.86 5.49
N VAL A 66 -7.34 1.00 4.31
CA VAL A 66 -6.14 0.23 3.95
C VAL A 66 -4.99 0.56 4.89
N LEU A 67 -4.79 1.84 5.19
CA LEU A 67 -3.73 2.26 6.12
C LEU A 67 -3.97 1.71 7.53
N VAL A 68 -5.21 1.71 7.99
CA VAL A 68 -5.55 1.10 9.28
C VAL A 68 -5.22 -0.39 9.29
N ALA A 69 -5.61 -1.12 8.24
CA ALA A 69 -5.33 -2.55 8.12
C ALA A 69 -3.82 -2.82 8.17
N ILE A 70 -3.03 -2.01 7.45
CA ILE A 70 -1.57 -2.15 7.40
C ILE A 70 -0.96 -2.01 8.80
N THR A 71 -1.46 -1.08 9.61
CA THR A 71 -0.92 -0.87 10.96
C THR A 71 -1.23 -2.00 11.93
N LEU A 72 -2.18 -2.86 11.61
CA LEU A 72 -2.67 -3.90 12.50
C LEU A 72 -2.27 -5.32 12.11
N ILE A 73 -1.31 -5.46 11.20
CA ILE A 73 -0.85 -6.79 10.77
C ILE A 73 0.47 -7.19 11.43
N ASP A 74 0.68 -8.51 11.50
CA ASP A 74 1.89 -9.12 12.02
C ASP A 74 2.35 -10.21 11.03
N PRO A 75 3.61 -10.19 10.56
CA PRO A 75 4.67 -9.23 10.88
C PRO A 75 4.39 -7.82 10.37
N PRO A 76 4.98 -6.80 11.00
CA PRO A 76 4.65 -5.41 10.66
C PRO A 76 5.07 -5.04 9.23
N VAL A 77 4.22 -4.19 8.64
CA VAL A 77 4.48 -3.57 7.34
C VAL A 77 4.40 -2.06 7.53
N VAL A 78 5.33 -1.34 6.94
CA VAL A 78 5.41 0.11 7.07
C VAL A 78 5.22 0.78 5.72
N THR A 79 4.30 1.73 5.64
CA THR A 79 4.12 2.56 4.45
C THR A 79 5.11 3.70 4.51
N ILE A 80 6.00 3.80 3.52
CA ILE A 80 7.03 4.84 3.46
C ILE A 80 6.72 5.96 2.48
N ALA A 81 5.83 5.73 1.53
CA ALA A 81 5.40 6.75 0.57
C ALA A 81 4.07 6.39 -0.04
N MET A 82 3.31 7.40 -0.42
CA MET A 82 2.04 7.23 -1.15
C MET A 82 1.92 8.30 -2.21
N SER A 83 1.27 7.96 -3.32
CA SER A 83 1.04 8.91 -4.40
C SER A 83 -0.09 8.44 -5.33
N GLY A 84 -0.64 9.38 -6.10
CA GLY A 84 -1.61 9.09 -7.15
C GLY A 84 -1.00 8.48 -8.40
N SER A 85 0.32 8.44 -8.52
CA SER A 85 1.00 7.84 -9.67
C SER A 85 2.30 7.18 -9.23
N ILE A 86 2.74 6.16 -9.99
CA ILE A 86 3.98 5.46 -9.72
C ILE A 86 5.19 6.39 -9.86
N ARG A 87 5.14 7.31 -10.82
CA ARG A 87 6.22 8.25 -11.05
C ARG A 87 6.47 9.15 -9.84
N GLN A 88 5.42 9.72 -9.27
CA GLN A 88 5.53 10.53 -8.05
C GLN A 88 5.92 9.69 -6.85
N LEU A 89 5.45 8.45 -6.79
CA LEU A 89 5.79 7.53 -5.72
C LEU A 89 7.30 7.28 -5.67
N ARG A 90 7.92 7.07 -6.83
CA ARG A 90 9.37 6.88 -6.92
C ARG A 90 10.14 8.09 -6.41
N ARG A 91 9.67 9.29 -6.72
CA ARG A 91 10.29 10.53 -6.22
C ARG A 91 10.20 10.61 -4.70
N ARG A 92 9.04 10.33 -4.13
CA ARG A 92 8.83 10.37 -2.68
C ARG A 92 9.66 9.32 -1.96
N ARG A 93 9.76 8.14 -2.56
CA ARG A 93 10.58 7.06 -2.04
C ARG A 93 12.06 7.45 -2.05
N GLN A 94 12.53 8.13 -3.09
CA GLN A 94 13.90 8.63 -3.18
C GLN A 94 14.18 9.67 -2.11
N GLN A 95 13.26 10.58 -1.86
CA GLN A 95 13.36 11.56 -0.79
C GLN A 95 13.49 10.89 0.58
N TYR A 96 12.73 9.84 0.81
CA TYR A 96 12.82 9.06 2.04
C TYR A 96 14.21 8.43 2.20
N SER A 97 14.76 7.86 1.15
CA SER A 97 16.11 7.28 1.15
C SER A 97 17.19 8.33 1.44
N ASP A 98 17.05 9.50 0.86
CA ASP A 98 17.98 10.61 1.07
C ASP A 98 17.96 11.08 2.52
N LEU A 99 16.77 11.22 3.10
CA LEU A 99 16.61 11.59 4.51
C LEU A 99 17.23 10.55 5.43
N LYS A 100 17.01 9.27 5.14
CA LYS A 100 17.56 8.17 5.92
C LYS A 100 19.10 8.18 5.88
N THR A 101 19.67 8.49 4.73
CA THR A 101 21.13 8.59 4.56
C THR A 101 21.70 9.77 5.36
N ARG A 102 20.98 10.89 5.43
CA ARG A 102 21.44 12.09 6.14
C ARG A 102 21.41 11.96 7.66
N VAL A 103 20.56 11.09 8.18
CA VAL A 103 20.39 10.92 9.62
C VAL A 103 21.45 10.02 10.25
N ILE A 104 22.18 9.29 9.43
CA ILE A 104 23.24 8.37 9.91
C ILE A 104 24.55 9.12 10.12
#